data_ed4a296244ba71ae280aa692bf75ccd2
#
_entry.id   ed4a296244ba71ae280aa692bf75ccd2
#
_cell.length_a   1.000
_cell.length_b   1.000
_cell.length_c   1.000
_cell.angle_alpha   90.00
_cell.angle_beta   90.00
_cell.angle_gamma   90.00
#
_symmetry.space_group_name_H-M   'P 1'
#
loop_
_entity.id
_entity.type
_entity.pdbx_description
1 polymer ?
#
loop_
_entity_poly.entity_id
_entity_poly.type
_entity_poly.pdbx_seq_one_letter_code
_entity_poly.pdbx_strand_id
1 'polypeptide(L)'
;MIHEYDIVVVGAGPIGGYLSGKLSQSNHRVLLIEEHKEIGRPFQCAGLVNPGAMAKVGLYDTALTRIWGARMYSPSGIKIEIGNPDITRTWSVCRKIFDERVVMNSVANGTDIWLSSQPKSAVINDDYVEMVIDSDGTERIVRTKLLCGADGAHSWVRRNFKMGRPKEMMIGLQIEVTGYDTEDGKLDLFTGENVAPGFFSWAIPSGETTRIGIWSKPNLLGEKS
;
A
#
# COMPACT_ATOMS: atom_id res chain seq x y z
N MET A 1 19.60 23.45 11.44
CA MET A 1 18.27 24.10 11.48
C MET A 1 17.27 23.06 11.96
N ILE A 2 16.39 23.42 12.92
CA ILE A 2 15.33 22.52 13.40
C ILE A 2 14.05 22.88 12.65
N HIS A 3 13.38 21.86 12.12
CA HIS A 3 12.06 22.01 11.48
C HIS A 3 10.98 21.60 12.49
N GLU A 4 9.92 22.39 12.60
CA GLU A 4 8.82 22.14 13.54
C GLU A 4 7.54 21.83 12.79
N TYR A 5 6.84 20.77 13.18
CA TYR A 5 5.55 20.34 12.64
C TYR A 5 4.62 19.93 13.78
N ASP A 6 3.31 20.06 13.57
CA ASP A 6 2.36 19.47 14.53
C ASP A 6 2.37 17.95 14.40
N ILE A 7 2.43 17.45 13.17
CA ILE A 7 2.36 16.00 12.89
C ILE A 7 3.39 15.63 11.83
N VAL A 8 4.11 14.53 12.08
CA VAL A 8 4.93 13.85 11.08
C VAL A 8 4.29 12.50 10.75
N VAL A 9 4.11 12.22 9.47
CA VAL A 9 3.64 10.93 8.95
C VAL A 9 4.79 10.27 8.19
N VAL A 10 5.13 9.03 8.54
CA VAL A 10 6.18 8.25 7.89
C VAL A 10 5.55 7.26 6.93
N GLY A 11 5.93 7.35 5.65
CA GLY A 11 5.45 6.52 4.54
C GLY A 11 4.36 7.20 3.72
N ALA A 12 4.67 7.51 2.45
CA ALA A 12 3.76 8.13 1.51
C ALA A 12 3.03 7.12 0.60
N GLY A 13 2.69 5.97 1.14
CA GLY A 13 1.69 5.09 0.53
C GLY A 13 0.27 5.69 0.64
N PRO A 14 -0.77 5.00 0.14
CA PRO A 14 -2.12 5.53 0.11
C PRO A 14 -2.68 5.87 1.49
N ILE A 15 -2.24 5.16 2.53
CA ILE A 15 -2.69 5.42 3.91
C ILE A 15 -2.05 6.70 4.44
N GLY A 16 -0.72 6.86 4.29
CA GLY A 16 -0.01 8.06 4.75
C GLY A 16 -0.44 9.31 3.98
N GLY A 17 -0.57 9.21 2.66
CA GLY A 17 -1.09 10.31 1.83
C GLY A 17 -2.51 10.72 2.23
N TYR A 18 -3.42 9.77 2.39
CA TYR A 18 -4.80 10.07 2.81
C TYR A 18 -4.86 10.70 4.22
N LEU A 19 -4.12 10.12 5.18
CA LEU A 19 -4.04 10.63 6.55
C LEU A 19 -3.50 12.05 6.57
N SER A 20 -2.36 12.30 5.93
CA SER A 20 -1.72 13.62 5.88
C SER A 20 -2.66 14.69 5.31
N GLY A 21 -3.35 14.36 4.21
CA GLY A 21 -4.32 15.29 3.61
C GLY A 21 -5.48 15.62 4.53
N LYS A 22 -5.99 14.65 5.30
CA LYS A 22 -7.05 14.90 6.28
C LYS A 22 -6.58 15.77 7.45
N LEU A 23 -5.36 15.54 7.92
CA LEU A 23 -4.77 16.31 9.02
C LEU A 23 -4.48 17.76 8.60
N SER A 24 -3.95 17.97 7.39
CA SER A 24 -3.71 19.31 6.85
C SER A 24 -5.01 20.10 6.64
N GLN A 25 -6.09 19.45 6.19
CA GLN A 25 -7.43 20.07 6.12
C GLN A 25 -7.94 20.55 7.48
N SER A 26 -7.43 20.01 8.58
CA SER A 26 -7.78 20.42 9.95
C SER A 26 -6.81 21.44 10.54
N ASN A 27 -6.10 22.20 9.68
CA ASN A 27 -5.15 23.26 10.02
C ASN A 27 -3.92 22.82 10.85
N HIS A 28 -3.53 21.54 10.75
CA HIS A 28 -2.26 21.08 11.30
C HIS A 28 -1.14 21.28 10.27
N ARG A 29 0.05 21.67 10.74
CA ARG A 29 1.27 21.62 9.93
C ARG A 29 1.74 20.18 9.88
N VAL A 30 1.61 19.55 8.72
CA VAL A 30 1.90 18.13 8.50
C VAL A 30 3.11 17.98 7.60
N LEU A 31 4.08 17.15 8.03
CA LEU A 31 5.15 16.65 7.19
C LEU A 31 4.90 15.17 6.88
N LEU A 32 4.88 14.84 5.60
CA LEU A 32 4.87 13.48 5.09
C LEU A 32 6.25 13.13 4.56
N ILE A 33 6.88 12.06 5.06
CA ILE A 33 8.19 11.61 4.57
C ILE A 33 8.08 10.27 3.88
N GLU A 34 8.87 10.10 2.80
CA GLU A 34 8.92 8.89 1.98
C GLU A 34 10.37 8.53 1.66
N GLU A 35 10.73 7.26 1.85
CA GLU A 35 12.08 6.77 1.60
C GLU A 35 12.47 6.74 0.11
N HIS A 36 11.50 6.56 -0.77
CA HIS A 36 11.71 6.52 -2.21
C HIS A 36 11.66 7.92 -2.82
N LYS A 37 12.31 8.05 -3.96
CA LYS A 37 12.30 9.30 -4.77
C LYS A 37 10.99 9.52 -5.53
N GLU A 38 10.19 8.48 -5.71
CA GLU A 38 8.93 8.48 -6.45
C GLU A 38 7.84 7.77 -5.65
N ILE A 39 6.65 8.35 -5.60
CA ILE A 39 5.49 7.73 -4.95
C ILE A 39 5.00 6.53 -5.77
N GLY A 40 4.56 5.47 -5.06
CA GLY A 40 4.03 4.26 -5.70
C GLY A 40 5.07 3.38 -6.39
N ARG A 41 6.36 3.65 -6.15
CA ARG A 41 7.47 2.84 -6.64
C ARG A 41 8.41 2.46 -5.50
N PRO A 42 8.90 1.18 -5.47
CA PRO A 42 8.54 0.07 -6.37
C PRO A 42 7.08 -0.35 -6.21
N PHE A 43 6.52 -0.98 -7.26
CA PHE A 43 5.15 -1.49 -7.25
C PHE A 43 5.05 -2.74 -6.37
N GLN A 44 4.32 -2.68 -5.27
CA GLN A 44 4.32 -3.73 -4.23
C GLN A 44 2.93 -4.29 -3.90
N CYS A 45 1.91 -4.05 -4.72
CA CYS A 45 0.53 -4.43 -4.37
C CYS A 45 -0.25 -4.91 -5.59
N ALA A 46 -1.16 -5.85 -5.38
CA ALA A 46 -2.09 -6.32 -6.43
C ALA A 46 -3.03 -5.23 -6.96
N GLY A 47 -3.16 -4.12 -6.23
CA GLY A 47 -3.90 -2.94 -6.68
C GLY A 47 -5.40 -3.06 -6.56
N LEU A 48 -5.91 -3.89 -5.67
CA LEU A 48 -7.34 -4.00 -5.41
C LEU A 48 -7.79 -2.98 -4.36
N VAL A 49 -8.71 -2.10 -4.74
CA VAL A 49 -9.28 -1.06 -3.88
C VAL A 49 -10.77 -1.28 -3.73
N ASN A 50 -11.24 -1.48 -2.50
CA ASN A 50 -12.66 -1.69 -2.23
C ASN A 50 -13.50 -0.42 -2.44
N PRO A 51 -14.83 -0.54 -2.67
CA PRO A 51 -15.69 0.60 -2.96
C PRO A 51 -15.68 1.69 -1.87
N GLY A 52 -15.59 1.30 -0.60
CA GLY A 52 -15.54 2.26 0.50
C GLY A 52 -14.25 3.09 0.52
N ALA A 53 -13.10 2.48 0.22
CA ALA A 53 -11.84 3.19 0.09
C ALA A 53 -11.83 4.09 -1.16
N MET A 54 -12.33 3.58 -2.29
CA MET A 54 -12.45 4.36 -3.53
C MET A 54 -13.33 5.59 -3.34
N ALA A 55 -14.47 5.45 -2.68
CA ALA A 55 -15.37 6.57 -2.39
C ALA A 55 -14.74 7.64 -1.48
N LYS A 56 -13.87 7.24 -0.54
CA LYS A 56 -13.17 8.20 0.34
C LYS A 56 -12.18 9.08 -0.40
N VAL A 57 -11.52 8.56 -1.43
CA VAL A 57 -10.50 9.29 -2.18
C VAL A 57 -11.04 9.90 -3.49
N GLY A 58 -12.14 9.38 -4.02
CA GLY A 58 -12.79 9.88 -5.24
C GLY A 58 -12.02 9.65 -6.54
N LEU A 59 -11.01 8.76 -6.55
CA LEU A 59 -10.08 8.56 -7.67
C LEU A 59 -10.54 7.45 -8.64
N TYR A 60 -11.80 7.49 -9.05
CA TYR A 60 -12.38 6.49 -9.98
C TYR A 60 -11.73 6.48 -11.36
N ASP A 61 -11.14 7.60 -11.79
CA ASP A 61 -10.40 7.74 -13.03
C ASP A 61 -9.07 6.97 -13.06
N THR A 62 -8.60 6.48 -11.91
CA THR A 62 -7.43 5.60 -11.79
C THR A 62 -7.79 4.12 -11.88
N ALA A 63 -9.08 3.80 -11.94
CA ALA A 63 -9.55 2.43 -12.05
C ALA A 63 -9.25 1.86 -13.44
N LEU A 64 -8.63 0.69 -13.46
CA LEU A 64 -8.32 -0.06 -14.68
C LEU A 64 -9.46 -1.04 -15.03
N THR A 65 -9.95 -1.75 -13.99
CA THR A 65 -11.02 -2.74 -14.17
C THR A 65 -11.94 -2.72 -12.96
N ARG A 66 -13.24 -2.73 -13.23
CA ARG A 66 -14.28 -2.95 -12.23
C ARG A 66 -14.43 -4.45 -11.99
N ILE A 67 -14.28 -4.90 -10.75
CA ILE A 67 -14.39 -6.31 -10.38
C ILE A 67 -15.64 -6.52 -9.55
N TRP A 68 -16.50 -7.43 -10.00
CA TRP A 68 -17.78 -7.76 -9.37
C TRP A 68 -17.85 -9.20 -8.90
N GLY A 69 -16.90 -10.07 -9.32
CA GLY A 69 -16.92 -11.49 -9.00
C GLY A 69 -15.55 -12.14 -8.99
N ALA A 70 -15.55 -13.42 -8.68
CA ALA A 70 -14.37 -14.26 -8.70
C ALA A 70 -14.70 -15.68 -9.17
N ARG A 71 -13.72 -16.32 -9.80
CA ARG A 71 -13.68 -17.76 -10.08
C ARG A 71 -12.63 -18.39 -9.16
N MET A 72 -13.02 -19.39 -8.41
CA MET A 72 -12.13 -20.08 -7.49
C MET A 72 -11.88 -21.50 -7.98
N TYR A 73 -10.63 -21.90 -8.07
CA TYR A 73 -10.21 -23.20 -8.57
C TYR A 73 -9.56 -23.99 -7.45
N SER A 74 -10.06 -25.20 -7.24
CA SER A 74 -9.47 -26.19 -6.32
C SER A 74 -8.32 -26.95 -6.99
N PRO A 75 -7.46 -27.65 -6.23
CA PRO A 75 -6.44 -28.54 -6.79
C PRO A 75 -6.98 -29.68 -7.66
N SER A 76 -8.21 -30.11 -7.41
CA SER A 76 -8.90 -31.15 -8.19
C SER A 76 -9.59 -30.63 -9.47
N GLY A 77 -9.44 -29.33 -9.78
CA GLY A 77 -10.05 -28.72 -10.96
C GLY A 77 -11.52 -28.30 -10.77
N ILE A 78 -12.08 -28.40 -9.56
CA ILE A 78 -13.43 -27.89 -9.30
C ILE A 78 -13.39 -26.37 -9.35
N LYS A 79 -14.29 -25.79 -10.16
CA LYS A 79 -14.49 -24.34 -10.30
C LYS A 79 -15.76 -23.92 -9.58
N ILE A 80 -15.65 -22.88 -8.75
CA ILE A 80 -16.77 -22.19 -8.13
C ILE A 80 -16.75 -20.74 -8.59
N GLU A 81 -17.90 -20.23 -9.03
CA GLU A 81 -18.05 -18.83 -9.39
C GLU A 81 -18.93 -18.10 -8.38
N ILE A 82 -18.49 -16.92 -7.97
CA ILE A 82 -19.19 -16.07 -7.02
C ILE A 82 -19.22 -14.62 -7.54
N GLY A 83 -20.25 -13.90 -7.20
CA GLY A 83 -20.39 -12.47 -7.54
C GLY A 83 -21.76 -12.13 -8.06
N ASN A 84 -21.97 -10.83 -8.28
CA ASN A 84 -23.14 -10.27 -8.90
C ASN A 84 -22.69 -9.10 -9.77
N PRO A 85 -22.97 -9.10 -11.10
CA PRO A 85 -22.56 -8.03 -12.01
C PRO A 85 -23.07 -6.63 -11.62
N ASP A 86 -24.16 -6.54 -10.89
CA ASP A 86 -24.72 -5.27 -10.45
C ASP A 86 -23.97 -4.68 -9.22
N ILE A 87 -23.14 -5.50 -8.55
CA ILE A 87 -22.46 -5.10 -7.32
C ILE A 87 -20.95 -5.07 -7.51
N THR A 88 -20.36 -3.87 -7.49
CA THR A 88 -18.90 -3.74 -7.48
C THR A 88 -18.33 -4.24 -6.16
N ARG A 89 -17.39 -5.19 -6.24
CA ARG A 89 -16.67 -5.74 -5.08
C ARG A 89 -15.36 -5.05 -4.82
N THR A 90 -14.64 -4.72 -5.91
CA THR A 90 -13.37 -4.01 -5.84
C THR A 90 -13.05 -3.38 -7.19
N TRP A 91 -12.07 -2.49 -7.20
CA TRP A 91 -11.48 -1.92 -8.39
C TRP A 91 -10.03 -2.37 -8.50
N SER A 92 -9.61 -2.84 -9.66
CA SER A 92 -8.19 -2.91 -9.99
C SER A 92 -7.72 -1.52 -10.38
N VAL A 93 -6.64 -1.02 -9.76
CA VAL A 93 -6.09 0.32 -10.04
C VAL A 93 -4.61 0.24 -10.39
N CYS A 94 -4.11 1.21 -11.13
CA CYS A 94 -2.67 1.43 -11.23
C CYS A 94 -2.16 2.08 -9.94
N ARG A 95 -1.51 1.31 -9.06
CA ARG A 95 -1.04 1.80 -7.75
C ARG A 95 -0.01 2.92 -7.85
N LYS A 96 0.76 2.99 -8.94
CA LYS A 96 1.67 4.11 -9.19
C LYS A 96 0.88 5.42 -9.29
N ILE A 97 -0.12 5.44 -10.17
CA ILE A 97 -0.96 6.63 -10.40
C ILE A 97 -1.88 6.88 -9.20
N PHE A 98 -2.51 5.83 -8.67
CA PHE A 98 -3.43 5.96 -7.54
C PHE A 98 -2.73 6.52 -6.30
N ASP A 99 -1.59 5.97 -5.91
CA ASP A 99 -0.85 6.40 -4.72
C ASP A 99 -0.31 7.83 -4.89
N GLU A 100 0.26 8.13 -6.07
CA GLU A 100 0.70 9.48 -6.40
C GLU A 100 -0.45 10.51 -6.31
N ARG A 101 -1.62 10.20 -6.86
CA ARG A 101 -2.80 11.09 -6.82
C ARG A 101 -3.30 11.30 -5.39
N VAL A 102 -3.32 10.26 -4.55
CA VAL A 102 -3.68 10.40 -3.13
C VAL A 102 -2.71 11.35 -2.42
N VAL A 103 -1.40 11.21 -2.66
CA VAL A 103 -0.38 12.06 -2.06
C VAL A 103 -0.44 13.48 -2.61
N MET A 104 -0.59 13.67 -3.92
CA MET A 104 -0.74 15.00 -4.52
C MET A 104 -1.97 15.74 -4.00
N ASN A 105 -3.07 15.03 -3.75
CA ASN A 105 -4.23 15.61 -3.07
C ASN A 105 -3.88 16.06 -1.64
N SER A 106 -3.01 15.35 -0.92
CA SER A 106 -2.56 15.80 0.41
C SER A 106 -1.70 17.05 0.34
N VAL A 107 -0.81 17.15 -0.65
CA VAL A 107 0.02 18.34 -0.90
C VAL A 107 -0.87 19.54 -1.24
N ALA A 108 -1.87 19.35 -2.10
CA ALA A 108 -2.85 20.39 -2.43
C ALA A 108 -3.65 20.87 -1.21
N ASN A 109 -3.76 20.07 -0.17
CA ASN A 109 -4.37 20.42 1.12
C ASN A 109 -3.37 21.02 2.14
N GLY A 110 -2.12 21.28 1.75
CA GLY A 110 -1.12 21.93 2.59
C GLY A 110 -0.17 20.98 3.33
N THR A 111 -0.10 19.68 2.95
CA THR A 111 0.92 18.77 3.48
C THR A 111 2.27 19.08 2.86
N ASP A 112 3.30 19.28 3.69
CA ASP A 112 4.69 19.27 3.22
C ASP A 112 5.14 17.84 2.97
N ILE A 113 5.84 17.60 1.86
CA ILE A 113 6.38 16.27 1.54
C ILE A 113 7.89 16.29 1.36
N TRP A 114 8.59 15.33 1.97
CA TRP A 114 9.99 15.05 1.73
C TRP A 114 10.14 13.64 1.15
N LEU A 115 10.55 13.57 -0.11
CA LEU A 115 10.94 12.33 -0.79
C LEU A 115 12.41 12.01 -0.50
N SER A 116 12.88 10.81 -0.83
CA SER A 116 14.22 10.33 -0.53
C SER A 116 14.60 10.57 0.93
N SER A 117 13.64 10.39 1.85
CA SER A 117 13.75 10.78 3.24
C SER A 117 13.39 9.64 4.19
N GLN A 118 14.37 9.23 5.00
CA GLN A 118 14.24 8.11 5.95
C GLN A 118 14.49 8.55 7.38
N PRO A 119 13.66 8.13 8.35
CA PRO A 119 13.94 8.37 9.74
C PRO A 119 15.15 7.53 10.21
N LYS A 120 16.15 8.16 10.83
CA LYS A 120 17.32 7.51 11.43
C LYS A 120 17.11 7.24 12.91
N SER A 121 16.58 8.21 13.63
CA SER A 121 16.25 8.10 15.04
C SER A 121 15.02 8.92 15.39
N ALA A 122 14.34 8.54 16.47
CA ALA A 122 13.30 9.34 17.10
C ALA A 122 13.32 9.11 18.61
N VAL A 123 13.20 10.18 19.35
CA VAL A 123 13.18 10.19 20.82
C VAL A 123 11.95 10.95 21.27
N ILE A 124 11.18 10.35 22.18
CA ILE A 124 10.04 11.01 22.83
C ILE A 124 10.57 11.85 23.97
N ASN A 125 10.28 13.14 23.96
CA ASN A 125 10.45 14.08 25.04
C ASN A 125 9.09 14.41 25.67
N ASP A 126 9.05 15.21 26.73
CA ASP A 126 7.80 15.51 27.45
C ASP A 126 6.72 16.13 26.52
N ASP A 127 7.09 17.06 25.65
CA ASP A 127 6.16 17.83 24.81
C ASP A 127 6.25 17.55 23.30
N TYR A 128 7.28 16.79 22.87
CA TYR A 128 7.51 16.54 21.44
C TYR A 128 8.32 15.27 21.20
N VAL A 129 8.24 14.80 19.97
CA VAL A 129 9.14 13.77 19.42
C VAL A 129 10.21 14.48 18.61
N GLU A 130 11.48 14.28 18.94
CA GLU A 130 12.60 14.74 18.12
C GLU A 130 13.07 13.61 17.21
N MET A 131 13.15 13.90 15.94
CA MET A 131 13.54 12.97 14.88
C MET A 131 14.78 13.48 14.15
N VAL A 132 15.70 12.57 13.85
CA VAL A 132 16.72 12.78 12.83
C VAL A 132 16.27 12.06 11.57
N ILE A 133 16.15 12.80 10.49
CA ILE A 133 15.74 12.33 9.17
C ILE A 133 16.90 12.53 8.22
N ASP A 134 17.31 11.46 7.55
CA ASP A 134 18.20 11.54 6.39
C ASP A 134 17.36 11.87 5.16
N SER A 135 17.57 13.05 4.61
CA SER A 135 16.87 13.53 3.43
C SER A 135 17.89 13.75 2.32
N ASP A 136 17.93 12.82 1.38
CA ASP A 136 18.86 12.83 0.23
C ASP A 136 20.33 13.00 0.67
N GLY A 137 20.76 12.22 1.68
CA GLY A 137 22.11 12.25 2.25
C GLY A 137 22.40 13.42 3.21
N THR A 138 21.40 14.24 3.52
CA THR A 138 21.53 15.34 4.48
C THR A 138 20.69 15.07 5.72
N GLU A 139 21.31 15.03 6.89
CA GLU A 139 20.59 14.89 8.15
C GLU A 139 19.86 16.18 8.52
N ARG A 140 18.57 16.06 8.83
CA ARG A 140 17.70 17.13 9.28
C ARG A 140 17.06 16.76 10.61
N ILE A 141 16.97 17.74 11.51
CA ILE A 141 16.29 17.56 12.80
C ILE A 141 14.85 18.08 12.65
N VAL A 142 13.90 17.25 13.01
CA VAL A 142 12.46 17.57 13.00
C VAL A 142 11.90 17.36 14.39
N ARG A 143 11.12 18.33 14.88
CA ARG A 143 10.32 18.22 16.11
C ARG A 143 8.85 18.17 15.75
N THR A 144 8.12 17.26 16.39
CA THR A 144 6.69 17.09 16.14
C THR A 144 5.95 16.71 17.43
N LYS A 145 4.70 17.14 17.56
CA LYS A 145 3.84 16.77 18.69
C LYS A 145 3.32 15.34 18.56
N LEU A 146 3.11 14.88 17.31
CA LEU A 146 2.61 13.54 17.02
C LEU A 146 3.39 12.91 15.85
N LEU A 147 3.83 11.68 16.04
CA LEU A 147 4.46 10.86 15.01
C LEU A 147 3.50 9.72 14.62
N CYS A 148 3.16 9.63 13.34
CA CYS A 148 2.31 8.59 12.77
C CYS A 148 3.11 7.66 11.85
N GLY A 149 3.06 6.34 12.09
CA GLY A 149 3.63 5.33 11.21
C GLY A 149 2.61 4.85 10.19
N ALA A 150 2.87 5.11 8.90
CA ALA A 150 2.13 4.57 7.75
C ALA A 150 3.09 3.86 6.76
N ASP A 151 4.21 3.38 7.27
CA ASP A 151 5.41 2.90 6.59
C ASP A 151 5.38 1.37 6.33
N GLY A 152 4.19 0.80 6.21
CA GLY A 152 3.94 -0.53 5.68
C GLY A 152 4.38 -1.70 6.55
N ALA A 153 4.57 -2.85 5.92
CA ALA A 153 4.80 -4.12 6.60
C ALA A 153 6.12 -4.15 7.41
N HIS A 154 7.14 -3.48 6.90
CA HIS A 154 8.46 -3.38 7.54
C HIS A 154 8.64 -2.10 8.36
N SER A 155 7.55 -1.55 8.89
CA SER A 155 7.49 -0.27 9.59
C SER A 155 8.70 -0.01 10.50
N TRP A 156 9.40 1.10 10.20
CA TRP A 156 10.46 1.62 11.04
C TRP A 156 9.90 2.17 12.36
N VAL A 157 8.76 2.91 12.29
CA VAL A 157 8.09 3.47 13.47
C VAL A 157 7.75 2.37 14.47
N ARG A 158 7.12 1.29 14.00
CA ARG A 158 6.78 0.14 14.84
C ARG A 158 8.01 -0.47 15.53
N ARG A 159 9.13 -0.63 14.79
CA ARG A 159 10.37 -1.21 15.33
C ARG A 159 11.04 -0.30 16.34
N ASN A 160 11.15 0.99 16.00
CA ASN A 160 11.82 1.99 16.86
C ASN A 160 11.12 2.14 18.22
N PHE A 161 9.76 2.15 18.21
CA PHE A 161 8.96 2.27 19.42
C PHE A 161 8.50 0.94 20.03
N LYS A 162 9.01 -0.19 19.55
CA LYS A 162 8.72 -1.55 20.06
C LYS A 162 7.22 -1.86 20.15
N MET A 163 6.42 -1.43 19.17
CA MET A 163 4.96 -1.52 19.15
C MET A 163 4.43 -2.94 18.84
N GLY A 164 5.21 -3.97 19.12
CA GLY A 164 4.86 -5.35 18.86
C GLY A 164 5.23 -5.83 17.45
N ARG A 165 4.91 -7.08 17.14
CA ARG A 165 5.20 -7.71 15.84
C ARG A 165 3.93 -8.35 15.27
N PRO A 166 3.73 -8.36 13.96
CA PRO A 166 2.71 -9.21 13.34
C PRO A 166 2.94 -10.67 13.72
N LYS A 167 1.86 -11.40 13.99
CA LYS A 167 1.96 -12.84 14.31
C LYS A 167 2.45 -13.66 13.13
N GLU A 168 2.02 -13.28 11.92
CA GLU A 168 2.40 -13.92 10.67
C GLU A 168 2.74 -12.87 9.62
N MET A 169 3.69 -13.20 8.77
CA MET A 169 4.06 -12.43 7.58
C MET A 169 3.93 -13.34 6.36
N MET A 170 3.38 -12.80 5.28
CA MET A 170 3.29 -13.49 4.00
C MET A 170 4.23 -12.81 3.01
N ILE A 171 4.78 -13.59 2.09
CA ILE A 171 5.53 -13.08 0.94
C ILE A 171 4.63 -13.16 -0.29
N GLY A 172 4.58 -12.09 -1.05
CA GLY A 172 3.89 -12.01 -2.33
C GLY A 172 4.89 -11.83 -3.48
N LEU A 173 4.64 -12.55 -4.57
CA LEU A 173 5.30 -12.34 -5.85
C LEU A 173 4.24 -12.07 -6.90
N GLN A 174 4.49 -11.11 -7.81
CA GLN A 174 3.52 -10.75 -8.84
C GLN A 174 4.24 -10.33 -10.11
N ILE A 175 3.67 -10.71 -11.26
CA ILE A 175 4.05 -10.24 -12.59
C ILE A 175 2.82 -9.65 -13.30
N GLU A 176 3.05 -8.80 -14.28
CA GLU A 176 2.02 -8.35 -15.22
C GLU A 176 2.26 -9.04 -16.58
N VAL A 177 1.20 -9.61 -17.14
CA VAL A 177 1.25 -10.32 -18.42
C VAL A 177 0.17 -9.81 -19.36
N THR A 178 0.41 -9.98 -20.66
CA THR A 178 -0.58 -9.77 -21.72
C THR A 178 -1.04 -11.12 -22.29
N GLY A 179 -2.22 -11.15 -22.90
CA GLY A 179 -2.73 -12.36 -23.55
C GLY A 179 -3.28 -13.44 -22.62
N TYR A 180 -3.41 -13.16 -21.32
CA TYR A 180 -4.17 -14.01 -20.42
C TYR A 180 -5.65 -13.65 -20.51
N ASP A 181 -6.47 -14.63 -20.89
CA ASP A 181 -7.92 -14.44 -21.08
C ASP A 181 -8.62 -14.44 -19.71
N THR A 182 -8.92 -13.25 -19.20
CA THR A 182 -9.78 -13.06 -18.04
C THR A 182 -11.20 -12.73 -18.50
N GLU A 183 -12.19 -13.33 -17.87
CA GLU A 183 -13.59 -12.91 -18.08
C GLU A 183 -13.79 -11.53 -17.46
N ASP A 184 -14.44 -10.63 -18.19
CA ASP A 184 -14.70 -9.26 -17.77
C ASP A 184 -15.32 -9.17 -16.38
N GLY A 185 -14.64 -8.42 -15.49
CA GLY A 185 -15.12 -8.14 -14.14
C GLY A 185 -15.02 -9.28 -13.13
N LYS A 186 -14.38 -10.39 -13.46
CA LYS A 186 -14.04 -11.46 -12.51
C LYS A 186 -12.54 -11.62 -12.39
N LEU A 187 -12.07 -11.95 -11.19
CA LEU A 187 -10.69 -12.38 -10.95
C LEU A 187 -10.65 -13.88 -10.73
N ASP A 188 -9.51 -14.50 -11.01
CA ASP A 188 -9.27 -15.91 -10.76
C ASP A 188 -8.46 -16.10 -9.49
N LEU A 189 -8.87 -17.07 -8.68
CA LEU A 189 -8.17 -17.52 -7.48
C LEU A 189 -7.87 -19.01 -7.59
N PHE A 190 -6.62 -19.38 -7.35
CA PHE A 190 -6.18 -20.76 -7.38
C PHE A 190 -5.65 -21.16 -6.01
N THR A 191 -6.06 -22.33 -5.54
CA THR A 191 -5.65 -22.89 -4.25
C THR A 191 -4.91 -24.21 -4.43
N GLY A 192 -4.15 -24.59 -3.44
CA GLY A 192 -3.47 -25.89 -3.37
C GLY A 192 -1.97 -25.80 -3.14
N GLU A 193 -1.42 -26.83 -2.52
CA GLU A 193 -0.01 -26.92 -2.12
C GLU A 193 0.97 -26.79 -3.29
N ASN A 194 0.58 -27.22 -4.49
CA ASN A 194 1.42 -27.15 -5.67
C ASN A 194 1.39 -25.79 -6.38
N VAL A 195 0.40 -24.95 -6.05
CA VAL A 195 0.19 -23.64 -6.68
C VAL A 195 0.57 -22.51 -5.74
N ALA A 196 0.05 -22.56 -4.50
CA ALA A 196 0.25 -21.53 -3.50
C ALA A 196 0.24 -22.16 -2.10
N PRO A 197 1.36 -22.76 -1.66
CA PRO A 197 1.42 -23.48 -0.39
C PRO A 197 1.07 -22.56 0.79
N GLY A 198 0.04 -22.96 1.53
CA GLY A 198 -0.46 -22.25 2.70
C GLY A 198 -1.32 -21.03 2.43
N PHE A 199 -1.62 -20.68 1.14
CA PHE A 199 -2.54 -19.57 0.81
C PHE A 199 -3.17 -19.73 -0.58
N PHE A 200 -3.13 -18.70 -1.44
CA PHE A 200 -3.69 -18.72 -2.81
C PHE A 200 -2.85 -17.90 -3.80
N SER A 201 -3.03 -18.20 -5.08
CA SER A 201 -2.58 -17.37 -6.19
C SER A 201 -3.75 -16.72 -6.90
N TRP A 202 -3.48 -15.69 -7.69
CA TRP A 202 -4.49 -14.91 -8.38
C TRP A 202 -4.12 -14.59 -9.82
N ALA A 203 -5.14 -14.38 -10.64
CA ALA A 203 -5.06 -13.65 -11.89
C ALA A 203 -6.10 -12.53 -11.84
N ILE A 204 -5.64 -11.27 -11.84
CA ILE A 204 -6.46 -10.08 -11.66
C ILE A 204 -6.45 -9.27 -12.96
N PRO A 205 -7.60 -9.06 -13.62
CA PRO A 205 -7.68 -8.19 -14.79
C PRO A 205 -7.33 -6.75 -14.39
N SER A 206 -6.46 -6.10 -15.17
CA SER A 206 -5.90 -4.79 -14.86
C SER A 206 -5.76 -3.95 -16.14
N GLY A 207 -6.89 -3.64 -16.77
CA GLY A 207 -6.92 -2.99 -18.06
C GLY A 207 -6.46 -3.95 -19.17
N GLU A 208 -5.43 -3.58 -19.93
CA GLU A 208 -4.87 -4.39 -21.02
C GLU A 208 -3.97 -5.53 -20.54
N THR A 209 -3.67 -5.59 -19.23
CA THR A 209 -2.82 -6.61 -18.63
C THR A 209 -3.58 -7.42 -17.59
N THR A 210 -3.02 -8.57 -17.23
CA THR A 210 -3.45 -9.37 -16.09
C THR A 210 -2.31 -9.47 -15.09
N ARG A 211 -2.59 -9.22 -13.82
CA ARG A 211 -1.66 -9.41 -12.71
C ARG A 211 -1.78 -10.83 -12.21
N ILE A 212 -0.75 -11.63 -12.43
CA ILE A 212 -0.65 -12.99 -11.90
C ILE A 212 0.29 -12.94 -10.71
N GLY A 213 -0.15 -13.50 -9.59
CA GLY A 213 0.65 -13.49 -8.40
C GLY A 213 0.29 -14.58 -7.42
N ILE A 214 1.12 -14.68 -6.38
CA ILE A 214 1.00 -15.69 -5.32
C ILE A 214 1.29 -15.04 -3.98
N TRP A 215 0.57 -15.46 -2.97
CA TRP A 215 0.95 -15.29 -1.57
C TRP A 215 1.25 -16.65 -0.94
N SER A 216 2.31 -16.69 -0.14
CA SER A 216 2.66 -17.87 0.63
C SER A 216 3.41 -17.50 1.91
N LYS A 217 3.50 -18.45 2.83
CA LYS A 217 4.35 -18.31 4.00
C LYS A 217 5.82 -18.47 3.60
N PRO A 218 6.75 -17.66 4.16
CA PRO A 218 8.17 -17.70 3.80
C PRO A 218 8.80 -19.11 3.88
N ASN A 219 8.43 -19.86 4.91
CA ASN A 219 8.96 -21.21 5.15
C ASN A 219 8.43 -22.28 4.16
N LEU A 220 7.40 -21.96 3.39
CA LEU A 220 6.82 -22.89 2.41
C LEU A 220 7.32 -22.63 0.98
N LEU A 221 7.88 -21.45 0.71
CA LEU A 221 8.45 -21.09 -0.60
C LEU A 221 9.89 -21.60 -0.79
N GLY A 222 10.64 -21.81 0.29
CA GLY A 222 12.06 -22.16 0.24
C GLY A 222 12.40 -23.56 -0.24
N GLU A 223 11.44 -24.47 -0.33
CA GLU A 223 11.68 -25.86 -0.76
C GLU A 223 11.47 -26.08 -2.27
N LYS A 224 11.05 -25.07 -3.02
CA LYS A 224 10.69 -25.19 -4.45
C LYS A 224 11.35 -24.14 -5.36
N SER A 225 12.35 -23.43 -4.86
CA SER A 225 13.11 -22.46 -5.67
C SER A 225 14.40 -23.08 -6.22
#